data_19cdb02cd2489d2483a7693eacd19656
#
_entry.id   19cdb02cd2489d2483a7693eacd19656
#
_cell.length_a   1.000
_cell.length_b   1.000
_cell.length_c   1.000
_cell.angle_alpha   90.00
_cell.angle_beta   90.00
_cell.angle_gamma   90.00
#
_symmetry.space_group_name_H-M   'P 1'
#
loop_
_entity.id
_entity.type
_entity.pdbx_description
1 polymer ?
#
loop_
_entity_poly.entity_id
_entity_poly.type
_entity_poly.pdbx_seq_one_letter_code
_entity_poly.pdbx_strand_id
1 'polypeptide(L)'
;MNTSIVDLLEAHPPTLEEKTSKYQIYCDMDGVLTDFEKRFFDKVNEVGPDYYPLKDIKKVIKPKDFEAIFGIEEFWKFIDKTVGVAFWVGMDWMPNGRTLWSFISKYNPTLLTSPSRDNTSRLGKNVWVKNQLTPKPKVIFAYSASKQKFASPTSILIDDKPSNIEQWRAKGGIAFRVKKGDITEAINGLKELGYE
;
A
#
# COMPACT_ATOMS: atom_id res chain seq x y z
N MET A 1 -19.41 38.43 30.87
CA MET A 1 -19.96 37.54 29.86
C MET A 1 -20.24 36.23 30.56
N ASN A 2 -21.53 35.98 30.86
CA ASN A 2 -21.92 34.74 31.53
C ASN A 2 -22.11 33.66 30.50
N THR A 3 -21.17 32.72 30.40
CA THR A 3 -21.39 31.47 29.67
C THR A 3 -22.42 30.67 30.49
N SER A 4 -23.59 30.43 29.92
CA SER A 4 -24.66 29.70 30.55
C SER A 4 -24.23 28.25 30.84
N ILE A 5 -24.58 27.72 32.02
CA ILE A 5 -24.40 26.33 32.43
C ILE A 5 -25.07 25.36 31.40
N VAL A 6 -26.08 25.86 30.66
CA VAL A 6 -26.79 25.12 29.61
C VAL A 6 -25.85 24.81 28.42
N ASP A 7 -24.93 25.72 28.06
CA ASP A 7 -23.97 25.53 26.95
C ASP A 7 -22.90 24.48 27.27
N LEU A 8 -22.70 24.14 28.56
CA LEU A 8 -21.76 23.10 29.00
C LEU A 8 -22.38 21.69 29.06
N LEU A 9 -23.70 21.59 28.99
CA LEU A 9 -24.44 20.32 29.09
C LEU A 9 -24.81 19.72 27.71
N GLU A 10 -24.62 20.46 26.62
CA GLU A 10 -24.93 20.00 25.25
C GLU A 10 -23.74 19.54 24.43
N ALA A 11 -22.54 19.45 24.99
CA ALA A 11 -21.43 18.80 24.32
C ALA A 11 -21.65 17.28 24.28
N HIS A 12 -22.45 16.81 23.35
CA HIS A 12 -22.55 15.39 23.06
C HIS A 12 -21.16 14.89 22.71
N PRO A 13 -20.71 13.75 23.24
CA PRO A 13 -19.47 13.15 22.79
C PRO A 13 -19.58 12.92 21.29
N PRO A 14 -18.51 13.20 20.50
CA PRO A 14 -18.56 13.07 19.05
C PRO A 14 -19.01 11.65 18.66
N THR A 15 -19.92 11.58 17.70
CA THR A 15 -20.41 10.30 17.17
C THR A 15 -19.25 9.50 16.55
N LEU A 16 -19.43 8.20 16.37
CA LEU A 16 -18.43 7.35 15.72
C LEU A 16 -18.07 7.86 14.32
N GLU A 17 -19.06 8.35 13.55
CA GLU A 17 -18.87 8.97 12.22
C GLU A 17 -18.04 10.25 12.30
N GLU A 18 -18.26 11.11 13.31
CA GLU A 18 -17.47 12.34 13.50
C GLU A 18 -16.03 12.04 13.90
N LYS A 19 -15.78 10.95 14.70
CA LYS A 19 -14.42 10.52 15.06
C LYS A 19 -13.68 9.96 13.86
N THR A 20 -14.31 9.13 13.03
CA THR A 20 -13.69 8.50 11.87
C THR A 20 -13.51 9.44 10.70
N SER A 21 -14.39 10.44 10.51
CA SER A 21 -14.24 11.47 9.48
C SER A 21 -13.02 12.39 9.69
N LYS A 22 -12.48 12.40 10.92
CA LYS A 22 -11.32 13.22 11.27
C LYS A 22 -10.02 12.80 10.58
N TYR A 23 -9.88 11.53 10.21
CA TYR A 23 -8.63 11.00 9.68
C TYR A 23 -8.74 10.56 8.22
N GLN A 24 -7.80 11.00 7.38
CA GLN A 24 -7.62 10.47 6.03
C GLN A 24 -6.74 9.23 6.05
N ILE A 25 -7.28 8.10 5.60
CA ILE A 25 -6.52 6.86 5.46
C ILE A 25 -5.78 6.85 4.12
N TYR A 26 -4.48 6.60 4.17
CA TYR A 26 -3.62 6.25 3.04
C TYR A 26 -3.18 4.80 3.15
N CYS A 27 -3.35 4.03 2.07
CA CYS A 27 -3.00 2.62 2.04
C CYS A 27 -2.03 2.35 0.87
N ASP A 28 -0.91 1.69 1.13
CA ASP A 28 -0.03 1.21 0.06
C ASP A 28 -0.67 0.04 -0.70
N MET A 29 -0.12 -0.28 -1.85
CA MET A 29 -0.53 -1.44 -2.64
C MET A 29 0.43 -2.62 -2.46
N ASP A 30 1.69 -2.47 -2.90
CA ASP A 30 2.66 -3.57 -2.92
C ASP A 30 3.06 -3.99 -1.50
N GLY A 31 2.94 -5.27 -1.18
CA GLY A 31 3.20 -5.79 0.17
C GLY A 31 2.07 -5.55 1.18
N VAL A 32 1.02 -4.79 0.81
CA VAL A 32 -0.17 -4.52 1.63
C VAL A 32 -1.43 -5.12 1.02
N LEU A 33 -1.80 -4.70 -0.18
CA LEU A 33 -2.95 -5.23 -0.93
C LEU A 33 -2.52 -6.23 -1.99
N THR A 34 -1.38 -5.99 -2.66
CA THR A 34 -0.87 -6.79 -3.78
C THR A 34 0.43 -7.49 -3.41
N ASP A 35 0.57 -8.75 -3.84
CA ASP A 35 1.75 -9.58 -3.60
C ASP A 35 2.76 -9.43 -4.75
N PHE A 36 3.55 -8.36 -4.67
CA PHE A 36 4.60 -8.05 -5.62
C PHE A 36 5.68 -9.13 -5.67
N GLU A 37 6.10 -9.66 -4.51
CA GLU A 37 7.18 -10.66 -4.46
C GLU A 37 6.76 -11.97 -5.13
N LYS A 38 5.55 -12.46 -4.83
CA LYS A 38 5.00 -13.63 -5.49
C LYS A 38 4.89 -13.43 -7.00
N ARG A 39 4.33 -12.29 -7.43
CA ARG A 39 4.19 -11.97 -8.85
C ARG A 39 5.54 -11.94 -9.57
N PHE A 40 6.55 -11.34 -8.93
CA PHE A 40 7.89 -11.32 -9.48
C PHE A 40 8.46 -12.74 -9.63
N PHE A 41 8.36 -13.55 -8.58
CA PHE A 41 8.84 -14.93 -8.59
C PHE A 41 8.15 -15.77 -9.67
N ASP A 42 6.84 -15.70 -9.77
CA ASP A 42 6.06 -16.42 -10.80
C ASP A 42 6.54 -16.03 -12.20
N LYS A 43 6.72 -14.74 -12.47
CA LYS A 43 7.15 -14.26 -13.80
C LYS A 43 8.61 -14.57 -14.12
N VAL A 44 9.50 -14.53 -13.13
CA VAL A 44 10.88 -14.96 -13.33
C VAL A 44 10.95 -16.44 -13.72
N ASN A 45 10.14 -17.29 -13.12
CA ASN A 45 10.13 -18.72 -13.44
C ASN A 45 9.40 -19.02 -14.76
N GLU A 46 8.37 -18.23 -15.12
CA GLU A 46 7.56 -18.44 -16.31
C GLU A 46 8.32 -17.99 -17.59
N VAL A 47 8.83 -16.76 -17.60
CA VAL A 47 9.41 -16.15 -18.79
C VAL A 47 10.91 -15.87 -18.68
N GLY A 48 11.47 -15.89 -17.47
CA GLY A 48 12.90 -15.62 -17.26
C GLY A 48 13.84 -16.54 -18.03
N PRO A 49 13.55 -17.86 -18.17
CA PRO A 49 14.41 -18.77 -18.93
C PRO A 49 14.60 -18.39 -20.41
N ASP A 50 13.69 -17.63 -21.00
CA ASP A 50 13.79 -17.14 -22.37
C ASP A 50 14.82 -15.99 -22.54
N TYR A 51 15.17 -15.33 -21.43
CA TYR A 51 16.03 -14.14 -21.42
C TYR A 51 17.33 -14.31 -20.64
N TYR A 52 17.34 -15.24 -19.66
CA TYR A 52 18.47 -15.41 -18.72
C TYR A 52 18.88 -16.88 -18.60
N PRO A 53 20.16 -17.18 -18.27
CA PRO A 53 20.61 -18.55 -18.07
C PRO A 53 19.81 -19.28 -16.99
N LEU A 54 19.26 -20.45 -17.32
CA LEU A 54 18.42 -21.24 -16.41
C LEU A 54 19.09 -21.56 -15.06
N LYS A 55 20.43 -21.79 -15.08
CA LYS A 55 21.22 -22.04 -13.87
C LYS A 55 21.19 -20.86 -12.88
N ASP A 56 21.03 -19.65 -13.39
CA ASP A 56 21.01 -18.42 -12.57
C ASP A 56 19.58 -18.09 -12.16
N ILE A 57 18.59 -18.30 -13.02
CA ILE A 57 17.17 -18.19 -12.68
C ILE A 57 16.79 -19.10 -11.51
N LYS A 58 17.28 -20.34 -11.48
CA LYS A 58 17.03 -21.28 -10.38
C LYS A 58 17.54 -20.83 -9.01
N LYS A 59 18.41 -19.81 -8.97
CA LYS A 59 18.91 -19.22 -7.71
C LYS A 59 18.01 -18.09 -7.19
N VAL A 60 17.09 -17.58 -8.02
CA VAL A 60 16.21 -16.47 -7.67
C VAL A 60 15.02 -17.00 -6.90
N ILE A 61 14.97 -16.72 -5.60
CA ILE A 61 13.84 -17.04 -4.71
C ILE A 61 13.11 -15.80 -4.18
N LYS A 62 13.67 -14.62 -4.38
CA LYS A 62 13.10 -13.31 -4.05
C LYS A 62 13.68 -12.21 -4.96
N PRO A 63 13.04 -11.04 -5.04
CA PRO A 63 13.49 -9.93 -5.89
C PRO A 63 14.97 -9.56 -5.73
N LYS A 64 15.46 -9.50 -4.50
CA LYS A 64 16.87 -9.16 -4.20
C LYS A 64 17.89 -10.15 -4.76
N ASP A 65 17.53 -11.40 -4.94
CA ASP A 65 18.43 -12.39 -5.52
C ASP A 65 18.64 -12.09 -7.01
N PHE A 66 17.58 -11.69 -7.72
CA PHE A 66 17.65 -11.26 -9.11
C PHE A 66 18.51 -10.00 -9.25
N GLU A 67 18.29 -9.00 -8.40
CA GLU A 67 19.09 -7.77 -8.37
C GLU A 67 20.59 -8.10 -8.14
N ALA A 68 20.88 -9.02 -7.23
CA ALA A 68 22.26 -9.42 -6.92
C ALA A 68 22.96 -10.16 -8.07
N ILE A 69 22.21 -10.95 -8.87
CA ILE A 69 22.76 -11.75 -9.97
C ILE A 69 22.86 -10.93 -11.26
N PHE A 70 21.83 -10.15 -11.59
CA PHE A 70 21.68 -9.47 -12.89
C PHE A 70 21.77 -7.94 -12.82
N GLY A 71 21.70 -7.36 -11.61
CA GLY A 71 21.73 -5.92 -11.38
C GLY A 71 20.35 -5.27 -11.35
N ILE A 72 20.31 -4.09 -10.72
CA ILE A 72 19.06 -3.33 -10.50
C ILE A 72 18.43 -2.84 -11.81
N GLU A 73 19.23 -2.53 -12.83
CA GLU A 73 18.72 -2.09 -14.13
C GLU A 73 18.00 -3.21 -14.86
N GLU A 74 18.58 -4.42 -14.88
CA GLU A 74 17.94 -5.60 -15.46
C GLU A 74 16.70 -6.03 -14.68
N PHE A 75 16.70 -5.86 -13.35
CA PHE A 75 15.52 -6.10 -12.55
C PHE A 75 14.32 -5.25 -13.00
N TRP A 76 14.51 -3.93 -13.13
CA TRP A 76 13.43 -3.06 -13.58
C TRP A 76 13.10 -3.25 -15.06
N LYS A 77 14.09 -3.53 -15.89
CA LYS A 77 13.87 -3.86 -17.32
C LYS A 77 13.04 -5.12 -17.47
N PHE A 78 13.30 -6.16 -16.68
CA PHE A 78 12.50 -7.37 -16.68
C PHE A 78 11.04 -7.07 -16.35
N ILE A 79 10.79 -6.33 -15.27
CA ILE A 79 9.44 -5.99 -14.84
C ILE A 79 8.74 -5.08 -15.87
N ASP A 80 9.36 -3.98 -16.25
CA ASP A 80 8.70 -2.90 -16.98
C ASP A 80 8.73 -3.09 -18.51
N LYS A 81 9.70 -3.83 -19.06
CA LYS A 81 9.86 -4.01 -20.50
C LYS A 81 9.60 -5.45 -20.95
N THR A 82 10.13 -6.44 -20.24
CA THR A 82 9.95 -7.85 -20.62
C THR A 82 8.53 -8.31 -20.31
N VAL A 83 8.05 -8.09 -19.08
CA VAL A 83 6.66 -8.44 -18.69
C VAL A 83 5.70 -7.28 -18.94
N GLY A 84 6.14 -6.06 -18.69
CA GLY A 84 5.39 -4.84 -18.98
C GLY A 84 4.15 -4.64 -18.10
N VAL A 85 3.11 -4.03 -18.67
CA VAL A 85 1.83 -3.73 -17.99
C VAL A 85 1.21 -5.00 -17.39
N ALA A 86 1.37 -6.16 -18.05
CA ALA A 86 0.82 -7.43 -17.57
C ALA A 86 1.40 -7.87 -16.22
N PHE A 87 2.60 -7.44 -15.87
CA PHE A 87 3.15 -7.66 -14.53
C PHE A 87 2.23 -7.06 -13.46
N TRP A 88 1.94 -5.79 -13.59
CA TRP A 88 1.19 -4.99 -12.60
C TRP A 88 -0.30 -5.34 -12.56
N VAL A 89 -0.90 -5.61 -13.72
CA VAL A 89 -2.32 -6.02 -13.82
C VAL A 89 -2.55 -7.37 -13.17
N GLY A 90 -1.60 -8.29 -13.29
CA GLY A 90 -1.74 -9.67 -12.83
C GLY A 90 -1.22 -9.93 -11.43
N MET A 91 -0.98 -8.91 -10.60
CA MET A 91 -0.60 -9.13 -9.20
C MET A 91 -1.74 -9.80 -8.43
N ASP A 92 -1.40 -10.82 -7.66
CA ASP A 92 -2.32 -11.45 -6.72
C ASP A 92 -2.57 -10.54 -5.52
N TRP A 93 -3.64 -10.82 -4.79
CA TRP A 93 -3.85 -10.22 -3.49
C TRP A 93 -2.81 -10.71 -2.49
N MET A 94 -2.32 -9.78 -1.66
CA MET A 94 -1.55 -10.14 -0.48
C MET A 94 -2.41 -10.97 0.48
N PRO A 95 -1.85 -11.94 1.22
CA PRO A 95 -2.58 -12.58 2.32
C PRO A 95 -3.24 -11.53 3.21
N ASN A 96 -4.54 -11.73 3.52
CA ASN A 96 -5.39 -10.77 4.25
C ASN A 96 -5.59 -9.37 3.58
N GLY A 97 -5.06 -9.11 2.38
CA GLY A 97 -5.26 -7.86 1.67
C GLY A 97 -6.74 -7.57 1.40
N ARG A 98 -7.53 -8.59 1.02
CA ARG A 98 -8.99 -8.46 0.85
C ARG A 98 -9.70 -8.13 2.16
N THR A 99 -9.29 -8.74 3.26
CA THR A 99 -9.85 -8.47 4.60
C THR A 99 -9.56 -7.03 5.02
N LEU A 100 -8.32 -6.56 4.83
CA LEU A 100 -7.96 -5.18 5.09
C LEU A 100 -8.78 -4.21 4.23
N TRP A 101 -8.88 -4.47 2.91
CA TRP A 101 -9.67 -3.63 2.02
C TRP A 101 -11.13 -3.56 2.43
N SER A 102 -11.75 -4.70 2.75
CA SER A 102 -13.14 -4.76 3.23
C SER A 102 -13.36 -3.92 4.48
N PHE A 103 -12.35 -3.87 5.37
CA PHE A 103 -12.43 -3.07 6.60
C PHE A 103 -12.34 -1.57 6.31
N ILE A 104 -11.36 -1.14 5.47
CA ILE A 104 -11.09 0.29 5.27
C ILE A 104 -11.91 0.95 4.16
N SER A 105 -12.44 0.18 3.21
CA SER A 105 -13.06 0.73 1.97
C SER A 105 -14.24 1.65 2.23
N LYS A 106 -15.01 1.41 3.28
CA LYS A 106 -16.15 2.25 3.70
C LYS A 106 -15.74 3.62 4.25
N TYR A 107 -14.47 3.83 4.54
CA TYR A 107 -13.93 5.10 5.06
C TYR A 107 -13.19 5.92 3.99
N ASN A 108 -13.48 5.67 2.71
CA ASN A 108 -12.93 6.40 1.57
C ASN A 108 -11.40 6.55 1.58
N PRO A 109 -10.64 5.43 1.69
CA PRO A 109 -9.19 5.49 1.72
C PRO A 109 -8.62 5.96 0.38
N THR A 110 -7.45 6.59 0.43
CA THR A 110 -6.64 6.90 -0.75
C THR A 110 -5.53 5.87 -0.87
N LEU A 111 -5.34 5.26 -2.04
CA LEU A 111 -4.16 4.46 -2.29
C LEU A 111 -2.96 5.38 -2.52
N LEU A 112 -1.88 5.14 -1.78
CA LEU A 112 -0.62 5.89 -1.87
C LEU A 112 0.51 4.93 -2.19
N THR A 113 0.76 4.71 -3.48
CA THR A 113 1.65 3.65 -3.97
C THR A 113 2.83 4.19 -4.76
N SER A 114 3.97 3.50 -4.67
CA SER A 114 5.16 3.85 -5.44
C SER A 114 5.07 3.28 -6.85
N PRO A 115 5.27 4.11 -7.89
CA PRO A 115 5.42 3.60 -9.25
C PRO A 115 6.87 3.16 -9.49
N SER A 116 7.10 2.30 -10.49
CA SER A 116 8.41 2.22 -11.13
C SER A 116 8.70 3.52 -11.90
N ARG A 117 9.89 3.62 -12.48
CA ARG A 117 10.23 4.77 -13.35
C ARG A 117 9.47 4.75 -14.68
N ASP A 118 9.07 3.57 -15.11
CA ASP A 118 8.29 3.37 -16.33
C ASP A 118 6.80 3.60 -16.10
N ASN A 119 6.09 4.04 -17.14
CA ASN A 119 4.67 4.30 -17.05
C ASN A 119 3.82 3.00 -16.98
N THR A 120 4.39 1.85 -17.30
CA THR A 120 3.71 0.55 -17.23
C THR A 120 3.15 0.25 -15.84
N SER A 121 3.88 0.63 -14.78
CA SER A 121 3.42 0.46 -13.40
C SER A 121 2.18 1.29 -13.09
N ARG A 122 2.13 2.55 -13.53
CA ARG A 122 0.95 3.41 -13.32
C ARG A 122 -0.26 2.87 -14.07
N LEU A 123 -0.08 2.49 -15.33
CA LEU A 123 -1.14 1.91 -16.15
C LEU A 123 -1.65 0.61 -15.53
N GLY A 124 -0.75 -0.33 -15.22
CA GLY A 124 -1.14 -1.64 -14.70
C GLY A 124 -1.78 -1.58 -13.32
N LYS A 125 -1.25 -0.77 -12.39
CA LYS A 125 -1.85 -0.56 -11.07
C LYS A 125 -3.24 0.06 -11.16
N ASN A 126 -3.45 1.05 -12.04
CA ASN A 126 -4.78 1.61 -12.25
C ASN A 126 -5.78 0.58 -12.81
N VAL A 127 -5.34 -0.29 -13.74
CA VAL A 127 -6.16 -1.39 -14.24
C VAL A 127 -6.47 -2.39 -13.12
N TRP A 128 -5.48 -2.75 -12.30
CA TRP A 128 -5.67 -3.63 -11.17
C TRP A 128 -6.70 -3.04 -10.19
N VAL A 129 -6.56 -1.78 -9.81
CA VAL A 129 -7.52 -1.07 -8.94
C VAL A 129 -8.92 -1.08 -9.53
N LYS A 130 -9.05 -0.78 -10.83
CA LYS A 130 -10.34 -0.80 -11.52
C LYS A 130 -11.02 -2.17 -11.46
N ASN A 131 -10.26 -3.24 -11.55
CA ASN A 131 -10.78 -4.61 -11.64
C ASN A 131 -11.01 -5.26 -10.27
N GLN A 132 -10.24 -4.87 -9.25
CA GLN A 132 -10.19 -5.57 -7.98
C GLN A 132 -10.87 -4.82 -6.83
N LEU A 133 -10.98 -3.49 -6.90
CA LEU A 133 -11.46 -2.68 -5.78
C LEU A 133 -12.85 -2.08 -6.04
N THR A 134 -13.72 -2.26 -5.04
CA THR A 134 -15.05 -1.61 -4.98
C THR A 134 -15.29 -1.18 -3.53
N PRO A 135 -15.66 0.09 -3.26
CA PRO A 135 -15.66 1.22 -4.19
C PRO A 135 -14.26 1.53 -4.71
N LYS A 136 -14.17 2.22 -5.86
CA LYS A 136 -12.88 2.62 -6.45
C LYS A 136 -12.27 3.76 -5.65
N PRO A 137 -11.08 3.59 -5.06
CA PRO A 137 -10.41 4.65 -4.33
C PRO A 137 -9.73 5.66 -5.27
N LYS A 138 -9.41 6.84 -4.72
CA LYS A 138 -8.40 7.72 -5.29
C LYS A 138 -7.03 7.02 -5.25
N VAL A 139 -6.24 7.16 -6.32
CA VAL A 139 -4.86 6.65 -6.39
C VAL A 139 -3.89 7.80 -6.52
N ILE A 140 -2.90 7.85 -5.64
CA ILE A 140 -1.78 8.79 -5.68
C ILE A 140 -0.50 7.99 -5.89
N PHE A 141 0.22 8.33 -6.95
CA PHE A 141 1.54 7.77 -7.22
C PHE A 141 2.62 8.66 -6.62
N ALA A 142 3.31 8.17 -5.60
CA ALA A 142 4.42 8.86 -4.94
C ALA A 142 5.55 7.88 -4.63
N TYR A 143 6.78 8.24 -5.00
CA TYR A 143 7.94 7.43 -4.59
C TYR A 143 8.03 7.33 -3.07
N SER A 144 8.56 6.21 -2.56
CA SER A 144 8.66 5.89 -1.14
C SER A 144 9.15 7.09 -0.29
N ALA A 145 10.27 7.70 -0.67
CA ALA A 145 10.81 8.87 0.04
C ALA A 145 9.91 10.12 0.03
N SER A 146 8.90 10.16 -0.85
CA SER A 146 7.96 11.29 -0.98
C SER A 146 6.62 11.04 -0.30
N LYS A 147 6.31 9.81 0.12
CA LYS A 147 5.04 9.48 0.79
C LYS A 147 4.83 10.34 2.05
N GLN A 148 5.88 10.59 2.82
CA GLN A 148 5.85 11.43 4.03
C GLN A 148 5.34 12.86 3.82
N LYS A 149 5.27 13.35 2.57
CA LYS A 149 4.72 14.68 2.25
C LYS A 149 3.21 14.77 2.45
N PHE A 150 2.54 13.62 2.54
CA PHE A 150 1.10 13.52 2.81
C PHE A 150 0.80 13.31 4.30
N ALA A 151 1.83 13.19 5.13
CA ALA A 151 1.67 13.02 6.57
C ALA A 151 1.17 14.31 7.23
N SER A 152 0.23 14.16 8.16
CA SER A 152 -0.31 15.22 9.02
C SER A 152 -0.84 14.58 10.30
N PRO A 153 -1.12 15.34 11.36
CA PRO A 153 -1.74 14.81 12.58
C PRO A 153 -3.10 14.12 12.36
N THR A 154 -3.74 14.38 11.22
CA THR A 154 -5.03 13.79 10.83
C THR A 154 -4.90 12.82 9.66
N SER A 155 -3.72 12.24 9.44
CA SER A 155 -3.50 11.25 8.40
C SER A 155 -2.99 9.92 8.97
N ILE A 156 -3.49 8.82 8.41
CA ILE A 156 -3.11 7.45 8.75
C ILE A 156 -2.45 6.83 7.52
N LEU A 157 -1.27 6.22 7.69
CA LEU A 157 -0.62 5.40 6.66
C LEU A 157 -0.69 3.92 7.05
N ILE A 158 -1.06 3.07 6.09
CA ILE A 158 -0.93 1.61 6.16
C ILE A 158 0.08 1.20 5.08
N ASP A 159 1.25 0.70 5.49
CA ASP A 159 2.37 0.43 4.56
C ASP A 159 3.20 -0.75 5.10
N ASP A 160 3.87 -1.51 4.24
CA ASP A 160 4.71 -2.65 4.65
C ASP A 160 6.15 -2.21 5.00
N LYS A 161 6.59 -1.09 4.44
CA LYS A 161 7.98 -0.64 4.49
C LYS A 161 8.29 0.13 5.78
N PRO A 162 9.23 -0.36 6.63
CA PRO A 162 9.56 0.30 7.90
C PRO A 162 9.93 1.78 7.75
N SER A 163 10.73 2.12 6.74
CA SER A 163 11.17 3.50 6.53
C SER A 163 10.03 4.45 6.18
N ASN A 164 8.97 3.98 5.50
CA ASN A 164 7.77 4.79 5.23
C ASN A 164 7.02 5.08 6.54
N ILE A 165 6.86 4.04 7.38
CA ILE A 165 6.22 4.16 8.71
C ILE A 165 6.96 5.17 9.59
N GLU A 166 8.28 5.03 9.69
CA GLU A 166 9.13 5.92 10.51
C GLU A 166 9.06 7.37 10.02
N GLN A 167 9.21 7.59 8.71
CA GLN A 167 9.15 8.92 8.11
C GLN A 167 7.77 9.57 8.27
N TRP A 168 6.70 8.78 8.16
CA TRP A 168 5.34 9.29 8.36
C TRP A 168 5.09 9.72 9.79
N ARG A 169 5.50 8.88 10.76
CA ARG A 169 5.42 9.19 12.20
C ARG A 169 6.27 10.41 12.57
N ALA A 170 7.47 10.54 12.00
CA ALA A 170 8.35 11.68 12.20
C ALA A 170 7.74 13.01 11.70
N LYS A 171 6.77 12.96 10.78
CA LYS A 171 5.99 14.11 10.31
C LYS A 171 4.69 14.33 11.10
N GLY A 172 4.49 13.62 12.21
CA GLY A 172 3.32 13.74 13.08
C GLY A 172 2.10 12.96 12.63
N GLY A 173 2.19 12.16 11.57
CA GLY A 173 1.12 11.27 11.12
C GLY A 173 1.04 9.97 11.91
N ILE A 174 -0.11 9.31 11.87
CA ILE A 174 -0.32 7.97 12.42
C ILE A 174 0.07 6.95 11.35
N ALA A 175 0.75 5.86 11.73
CA ALA A 175 1.10 4.84 10.76
C ALA A 175 1.06 3.45 11.37
N PHE A 176 0.56 2.47 10.60
CA PHE A 176 0.48 1.06 10.95
C PHE A 176 1.20 0.21 9.93
N ARG A 177 2.02 -0.70 10.40
CA ARG A 177 2.79 -1.56 9.52
C ARG A 177 2.04 -2.86 9.21
N VAL A 178 1.99 -3.23 7.93
CA VAL A 178 1.64 -4.58 7.46
C VAL A 178 2.93 -5.36 7.25
N LYS A 179 3.04 -6.55 7.83
CA LYS A 179 4.25 -7.35 7.72
C LYS A 179 3.92 -8.72 7.13
N LYS A 180 4.30 -8.93 5.86
CA LYS A 180 4.03 -10.18 5.14
C LYS A 180 2.54 -10.61 5.18
N GLY A 181 1.64 -9.65 4.99
CA GLY A 181 0.20 -9.88 5.03
C GLY A 181 -0.41 -9.96 6.44
N ASP A 182 0.37 -9.81 7.50
CA ASP A 182 -0.18 -9.63 8.85
C ASP A 182 -0.72 -8.19 8.99
N ILE A 183 -2.03 -8.07 9.10
CA ILE A 183 -2.77 -6.82 9.20
C ILE A 183 -3.17 -6.46 10.63
N THR A 184 -2.71 -7.23 11.62
CA THR A 184 -3.16 -7.12 13.03
C THR A 184 -2.88 -5.73 13.60
N GLU A 185 -1.66 -5.19 13.39
CA GLU A 185 -1.31 -3.83 13.83
C GLU A 185 -2.25 -2.79 13.23
N ALA A 186 -2.53 -2.89 11.93
CA ALA A 186 -3.39 -1.94 11.23
C ALA A 186 -4.84 -2.00 11.73
N ILE A 187 -5.41 -3.19 11.82
CA ILE A 187 -6.80 -3.37 12.28
C ILE A 187 -6.98 -2.93 13.73
N ASN A 188 -6.08 -3.33 14.62
CA ASN A 188 -6.18 -2.95 16.04
C ASN A 188 -6.00 -1.44 16.22
N GLY A 189 -4.98 -0.85 15.58
CA GLY A 189 -4.78 0.59 15.66
C GLY A 189 -5.93 1.41 15.08
N LEU A 190 -6.54 0.96 13.97
CA LEU A 190 -7.74 1.60 13.44
C LEU A 190 -8.92 1.48 14.40
N LYS A 191 -9.13 0.32 15.04
CA LYS A 191 -10.19 0.15 16.05
C LYS A 191 -10.00 1.06 17.27
N GLU A 192 -8.76 1.24 17.75
CA GLU A 192 -8.43 2.17 18.82
C GLU A 192 -8.75 3.63 18.46
N LEU A 193 -8.70 3.97 17.17
CA LEU A 193 -9.11 5.27 16.63
C LEU A 193 -10.63 5.39 16.38
N GLY A 194 -11.40 4.33 16.62
CA GLY A 194 -12.86 4.31 16.49
C GLY A 194 -13.40 3.80 15.16
N TYR A 195 -12.57 3.13 14.33
CA TYR A 195 -13.01 2.46 13.12
C TYR A 195 -13.58 1.05 13.44
N GLU A 196 -14.64 0.63 12.74
CA GLU A 196 -15.35 -0.65 12.98
C GLU A 196 -15.50 -1.46 11.68
#